data_cb12a80c203280284741c329c1cfda68
#
_entry.id   cb12a80c203280284741c329c1cfda68
#
_cell.length_a   1.000
_cell.length_b   1.000
_cell.length_c   1.000
_cell.angle_alpha   90.00
_cell.angle_beta   90.00
_cell.angle_gamma   90.00
#
_symmetry.space_group_name_H-M   'P 1'
#
loop_
_entity.id
_entity.type
_entity.pdbx_description
1 polymer ?
#
loop_
_entity_poly.entity_id
_entity_poly.type
_entity_poly.pdbx_seq_one_letter_code
_entity_poly.pdbx_strand_id
1 'polypeptide(L)'
;MSSTILATPIATVLPALVTLLLMAGTAGAQDVGNAQQGKVVYEKYCVLCHGEQGDGKGHFSEATTPVPRDFRQGTFKWRTTPSGSLPTDADLERVLVTGLYGTSMSSFSTTLSHAQRLDVIAYIKTFSPRFATEKPEPTITIPPEPPYTEKSVERGAAVYQKFNCSQCHGDAGEGDGPSADDLMDDWGNPIVPYDLTEGHIKCGDSGPNIYRVFIGGLNGTPMPSFADSISPDEAWDLVHFIQSLSPVYPKNLTGGAPPPPPTGARDQTIRRTLSRSSSTMKTSSEMCRG
;
A
#
# COMPACT_ATOMS: atom_id res chain seq x y z
N MET A 1 -9.91 -8.23 102.12
CA MET A 1 -10.66 -8.71 100.98
C MET A 1 -10.31 -7.82 99.83
N SER A 2 -9.31 -8.16 99.02
CA SER A 2 -8.80 -7.39 97.90
C SER A 2 -9.38 -7.93 96.62
N SER A 3 -10.14 -7.14 95.87
CA SER A 3 -10.65 -7.48 94.58
C SER A 3 -9.68 -6.89 93.48
N THR A 4 -9.05 -7.82 92.78
CA THR A 4 -8.15 -7.50 91.67
C THR A 4 -9.00 -7.41 90.40
N ILE A 5 -9.03 -6.26 89.74
CA ILE A 5 -9.67 -6.05 88.45
C ILE A 5 -8.68 -6.33 87.37
N LEU A 6 -8.90 -7.38 86.55
CA LEU A 6 -8.11 -7.68 85.33
C LEU A 6 -8.62 -6.77 84.24
N ALA A 7 -7.69 -5.95 83.68
CA ALA A 7 -7.89 -5.19 82.46
C ALA A 7 -7.50 -6.03 81.24
N THR A 8 -8.43 -6.28 80.35
CA THR A 8 -8.19 -6.89 79.02
C THR A 8 -7.71 -5.82 78.05
N PRO A 9 -6.67 -6.07 77.23
CA PRO A 9 -6.26 -5.16 76.16
C PRO A 9 -7.21 -5.27 74.98
N ILE A 10 -7.77 -4.13 74.56
CA ILE A 10 -8.49 -3.99 73.31
C ILE A 10 -7.48 -4.00 72.17
N ALA A 11 -7.47 -5.08 71.38
CA ALA A 11 -6.71 -5.18 70.14
C ALA A 11 -7.34 -4.29 69.08
N THR A 12 -6.65 -3.23 68.69
CA THR A 12 -6.98 -2.39 67.56
C THR A 12 -6.69 -3.12 66.26
N VAL A 13 -7.76 -3.62 65.63
CA VAL A 13 -7.72 -4.11 64.24
C VAL A 13 -7.83 -2.90 63.33
N LEU A 14 -6.69 -2.45 62.80
CA LEU A 14 -6.65 -1.47 61.70
C LEU A 14 -7.11 -2.12 60.40
N PRO A 15 -7.93 -1.46 59.59
CA PRO A 15 -8.42 -2.01 58.34
C PRO A 15 -7.34 -2.02 57.25
N ALA A 16 -6.80 -3.17 56.96
CA ALA A 16 -6.03 -3.43 55.74
C ALA A 16 -6.96 -3.64 54.53
N LEU A 17 -7.74 -2.61 54.15
CA LEU A 17 -8.77 -2.75 53.12
C LEU A 17 -8.90 -1.49 52.26
N VAL A 18 -7.81 -0.81 51.87
CA VAL A 18 -7.89 0.32 50.90
C VAL A 18 -6.65 0.36 49.99
N THR A 19 -6.13 -0.74 49.52
CA THR A 19 -5.05 -0.67 48.50
C THR A 19 -5.22 -1.68 47.36
N LEU A 20 -6.45 -2.03 47.01
CA LEU A 20 -6.71 -2.93 45.88
C LEU A 20 -7.69 -2.28 44.87
N LEU A 21 -7.50 -1.01 44.55
CA LEU A 21 -8.21 -0.38 43.44
C LEU A 21 -7.24 0.63 42.83
N LEU A 22 -6.59 0.31 41.75
CA LEU A 22 -6.03 1.19 40.72
C LEU A 22 -4.93 0.50 39.89
N MET A 23 -5.15 -0.81 39.60
CA MET A 23 -4.54 -1.43 38.42
C MET A 23 -5.65 -1.67 37.38
N ALA A 24 -6.43 -0.61 37.10
CA ALA A 24 -7.12 -0.54 35.83
C ALA A 24 -6.02 -0.46 34.78
N GLY A 25 -5.68 -1.61 34.22
CA GLY A 25 -4.80 -1.66 33.06
C GLY A 25 -5.33 -0.64 32.06
N THR A 26 -4.51 0.31 31.67
CA THR A 26 -4.72 1.08 30.45
C THR A 26 -4.71 0.04 29.32
N ALA A 27 -5.88 -0.55 29.06
CA ALA A 27 -6.13 -1.13 27.74
C ALA A 27 -5.75 -0.01 26.79
N GLY A 28 -4.67 -0.19 26.03
CA GLY A 28 -4.23 0.80 25.07
C GLY A 28 -5.45 1.16 24.23
N ALA A 29 -5.94 2.38 24.34
CA ALA A 29 -6.94 2.89 23.44
C ALA A 29 -6.37 2.65 22.04
N GLN A 30 -6.97 1.78 21.26
CA GLN A 30 -6.64 1.70 19.84
C GLN A 30 -6.90 3.11 19.34
N ASP A 31 -5.89 3.73 18.74
CA ASP A 31 -6.01 5.05 18.13
C ASP A 31 -7.02 4.94 16.98
N VAL A 32 -8.28 5.18 17.30
CA VAL A 32 -9.38 5.16 16.32
C VAL A 32 -9.52 6.58 15.79
N GLY A 33 -9.35 6.75 14.49
CA GLY A 33 -9.47 8.05 13.84
C GLY A 33 -10.91 8.60 13.93
N ASN A 34 -11.02 9.94 13.96
CA ASN A 34 -12.27 10.68 13.96
C ASN A 34 -12.63 11.14 12.55
N ALA A 35 -13.70 10.58 11.96
CA ALA A 35 -14.09 10.90 10.58
C ALA A 35 -14.46 12.39 10.36
N GLN A 36 -14.97 13.11 11.37
CA GLN A 36 -15.28 14.54 11.23
C GLN A 36 -14.01 15.38 11.13
N GLN A 37 -13.00 15.07 11.95
CA GLN A 37 -11.68 15.68 11.84
C GLN A 37 -11.01 15.27 10.52
N GLY A 38 -11.17 14.02 10.14
CA GLY A 38 -10.67 13.49 8.87
C GLY A 38 -11.25 14.19 7.65
N LYS A 39 -12.52 14.61 7.70
CA LYS A 39 -13.13 15.44 6.65
C LYS A 39 -12.35 16.73 6.42
N VAL A 40 -11.98 17.43 7.47
CA VAL A 40 -11.20 18.68 7.38
C VAL A 40 -9.84 18.44 6.73
N VAL A 41 -9.17 17.34 7.11
CA VAL A 41 -7.89 16.94 6.50
C VAL A 41 -8.08 16.60 5.02
N TYR A 42 -9.12 15.84 4.69
CA TYR A 42 -9.43 15.42 3.32
C TYR A 42 -9.71 16.61 2.40
N GLU A 43 -10.57 17.53 2.82
CA GLU A 43 -10.90 18.75 2.07
C GLU A 43 -9.68 19.62 1.80
N LYS A 44 -8.72 19.62 2.71
CA LYS A 44 -7.49 20.43 2.57
C LYS A 44 -6.45 19.79 1.65
N TYR A 45 -6.29 18.47 1.69
CA TYR A 45 -5.13 17.80 1.10
C TYR A 45 -5.45 16.76 0.03
N CYS A 46 -6.68 16.23 -0.01
CA CYS A 46 -7.01 15.06 -0.81
C CYS A 46 -8.05 15.34 -1.91
N VAL A 47 -8.99 16.28 -1.65
CA VAL A 47 -10.15 16.54 -2.51
C VAL A 47 -9.80 16.91 -3.95
N LEU A 48 -8.69 17.64 -4.14
CA LEU A 48 -8.29 18.12 -5.47
C LEU A 48 -7.96 16.97 -6.44
N CYS A 49 -7.53 15.82 -5.94
CA CYS A 49 -7.28 14.63 -6.74
C CYS A 49 -8.41 13.61 -6.60
N HIS A 50 -8.87 13.35 -5.37
CA HIS A 50 -9.81 12.26 -5.09
C HIS A 50 -11.29 12.65 -5.18
N GLY A 51 -11.61 13.94 -5.40
CA GLY A 51 -12.99 14.42 -5.51
C GLY A 51 -13.71 14.56 -4.17
N GLU A 52 -14.77 15.38 -4.12
CA GLU A 52 -15.55 15.60 -2.90
C GLU A 52 -16.28 14.34 -2.44
N GLN A 53 -16.62 13.45 -3.37
CA GLN A 53 -17.34 12.20 -3.12
C GLN A 53 -16.39 10.99 -3.04
N GLY A 54 -15.08 11.20 -3.05
CA GLY A 54 -14.08 10.13 -3.07
C GLY A 54 -14.11 9.28 -4.34
N ASP A 55 -14.61 9.84 -5.44
CA ASP A 55 -14.82 9.15 -6.72
C ASP A 55 -13.60 9.16 -7.67
N GLY A 56 -12.49 9.73 -7.20
CA GLY A 56 -11.28 9.86 -8.00
C GLY A 56 -11.33 10.95 -9.07
N LYS A 57 -12.39 11.77 -9.09
CA LYS A 57 -12.65 12.80 -10.10
C LYS A 57 -12.46 14.23 -9.58
N GLY A 58 -11.43 14.44 -8.78
CA GLY A 58 -11.04 15.79 -8.35
C GLY A 58 -10.50 16.61 -9.52
N HIS A 59 -10.39 17.92 -9.31
CA HIS A 59 -9.97 18.88 -10.34
C HIS A 59 -8.65 18.53 -11.04
N PHE A 60 -7.72 17.91 -10.32
CA PHE A 60 -6.43 17.49 -10.88
C PHE A 60 -6.39 16.03 -11.34
N SER A 61 -7.50 15.30 -11.29
CA SER A 61 -7.50 13.87 -11.62
C SER A 61 -7.07 13.60 -13.07
N GLU A 62 -7.51 14.42 -14.02
CA GLU A 62 -7.17 14.29 -15.45
C GLU A 62 -5.67 14.55 -15.74
N ALA A 63 -4.99 15.28 -14.86
CA ALA A 63 -3.56 15.57 -14.99
C ALA A 63 -2.67 14.50 -14.33
N THR A 64 -3.26 13.42 -13.81
CA THR A 64 -2.52 12.35 -13.11
C THR A 64 -2.55 11.03 -13.86
N THR A 65 -1.43 10.31 -13.84
CA THR A 65 -1.31 8.96 -14.39
C THR A 65 -0.55 8.09 -13.37
N PRO A 66 -1.14 7.01 -12.86
CA PRO A 66 -2.55 6.61 -13.02
C PRO A 66 -3.51 7.60 -12.36
N VAL A 67 -4.80 7.56 -12.77
CA VAL A 67 -5.85 8.37 -12.15
C VAL A 67 -6.03 8.03 -10.67
N PRO A 68 -6.49 8.99 -9.83
CA PRO A 68 -6.71 8.75 -8.42
C PRO A 68 -7.75 7.66 -8.18
N ARG A 69 -7.58 6.90 -7.09
CA ARG A 69 -8.50 5.81 -6.74
C ARG A 69 -9.89 6.33 -6.39
N ASP A 70 -10.91 5.69 -6.95
CA ASP A 70 -12.29 5.77 -6.48
C ASP A 70 -12.44 4.95 -5.18
N PHE A 71 -12.79 5.60 -4.07
CA PHE A 71 -12.92 4.97 -2.75
C PHE A 71 -14.28 4.31 -2.53
N ARG A 72 -15.29 4.67 -3.33
CA ARG A 72 -16.70 4.30 -3.09
C ARG A 72 -16.96 2.80 -3.16
N GLN A 73 -16.16 2.07 -3.93
CA GLN A 73 -16.28 0.62 -4.03
C GLN A 73 -15.50 -0.14 -2.93
N GLY A 74 -14.71 0.56 -2.11
CA GLY A 74 -13.86 -0.08 -1.11
C GLY A 74 -12.77 -0.95 -1.75
N THR A 75 -12.37 -0.65 -2.98
CA THR A 75 -11.40 -1.42 -3.75
C THR A 75 -10.06 -0.70 -3.74
N PHE A 76 -9.05 -1.32 -3.13
CA PHE A 76 -7.72 -0.73 -2.96
C PHE A 76 -6.63 -1.66 -3.52
N LYS A 77 -5.66 -1.09 -4.25
CA LYS A 77 -4.54 -1.86 -4.84
C LYS A 77 -3.60 -2.39 -3.75
N TRP A 78 -3.19 -1.50 -2.84
CA TRP A 78 -2.11 -1.77 -1.88
C TRP A 78 -2.70 -2.19 -0.54
N ARG A 79 -2.67 -3.47 -0.27
CA ARG A 79 -3.20 -4.08 0.94
C ARG A 79 -2.38 -5.31 1.34
N THR A 80 -2.47 -5.67 2.59
CA THR A 80 -1.87 -6.90 3.14
C THR A 80 -2.86 -8.05 3.21
N THR A 81 -4.13 -7.78 2.93
CA THR A 81 -5.25 -8.74 2.94
C THR A 81 -5.40 -9.47 1.62
N PRO A 82 -6.08 -10.63 1.55
CA PRO A 82 -6.32 -11.38 0.31
C PRO A 82 -7.07 -10.60 -0.77
N SER A 83 -7.05 -11.13 -2.00
CA SER A 83 -7.77 -10.55 -3.13
C SER A 83 -9.27 -10.38 -2.81
N GLY A 84 -9.83 -9.24 -3.19
CA GLY A 84 -11.23 -8.89 -2.91
C GLY A 84 -11.49 -8.33 -1.51
N SER A 85 -10.63 -8.58 -0.53
CA SER A 85 -10.80 -8.08 0.84
C SER A 85 -10.55 -6.58 0.95
N LEU A 86 -11.15 -5.96 1.99
CA LEU A 86 -10.84 -4.58 2.39
C LEU A 86 -9.39 -4.47 2.88
N PRO A 87 -8.75 -3.31 2.72
CA PRO A 87 -7.46 -3.03 3.34
C PRO A 87 -7.61 -2.86 4.85
N THR A 88 -6.54 -3.11 5.59
CA THR A 88 -6.43 -2.72 6.99
C THR A 88 -6.17 -1.21 7.11
N ASP A 89 -6.42 -0.62 8.31
CA ASP A 89 -6.06 0.78 8.56
C ASP A 89 -4.55 1.00 8.43
N ALA A 90 -3.74 0.02 8.82
CA ALA A 90 -2.30 0.04 8.63
C ALA A 90 -1.88 0.07 7.14
N ASP A 91 -2.63 -0.59 6.25
CA ASP A 91 -2.38 -0.50 4.81
C ASP A 91 -2.63 0.90 4.27
N LEU A 92 -3.74 1.50 4.67
CA LEU A 92 -4.10 2.86 4.28
C LEU A 92 -3.11 3.89 4.85
N GLU A 93 -2.73 3.73 6.12
CA GLU A 93 -1.73 4.60 6.74
C GLU A 93 -0.37 4.47 6.06
N ARG A 94 0.07 3.26 5.72
CA ARG A 94 1.32 3.05 4.98
C ARG A 94 1.34 3.85 3.69
N VAL A 95 0.25 3.85 2.89
CA VAL A 95 0.18 4.66 1.67
C VAL A 95 0.29 6.15 1.97
N LEU A 96 -0.32 6.65 3.04
CA LEU A 96 -0.19 8.05 3.45
C LEU A 96 1.24 8.39 3.91
N VAL A 97 1.91 7.46 4.59
CA VAL A 97 3.27 7.66 5.09
C VAL A 97 4.31 7.59 3.96
N THR A 98 4.20 6.61 3.06
CA THR A 98 5.22 6.39 2.02
C THR A 98 4.93 7.13 0.72
N GLY A 99 3.66 7.47 0.46
CA GLY A 99 3.21 7.78 -0.88
C GLY A 99 3.24 6.56 -1.79
N LEU A 100 3.05 6.77 -3.09
CA LEU A 100 3.16 5.73 -4.11
C LEU A 100 4.19 6.17 -5.14
N TYR A 101 5.32 5.48 -5.18
CA TYR A 101 6.42 5.79 -6.10
C TYR A 101 5.95 5.86 -7.57
N GLY A 102 6.48 6.83 -8.31
CA GLY A 102 6.11 7.01 -9.73
C GLY A 102 4.66 7.46 -9.96
N THR A 103 3.98 8.00 -8.95
CA THR A 103 2.63 8.56 -9.07
C THR A 103 2.55 9.94 -8.43
N SER A 104 1.43 10.64 -8.67
CA SER A 104 1.13 11.92 -8.01
C SER A 104 0.74 11.78 -6.52
N MET A 105 0.54 10.55 -6.01
CA MET A 105 0.24 10.31 -4.59
C MET A 105 1.50 10.43 -3.75
N SER A 106 1.73 11.64 -3.23
CA SER A 106 2.90 11.98 -2.43
C SER A 106 2.84 11.43 -1.00
N SER A 107 3.99 11.34 -0.33
CA SER A 107 4.07 11.07 1.10
C SER A 107 3.52 12.23 1.92
N PHE A 108 2.72 11.92 2.93
CA PHE A 108 2.21 12.86 3.93
C PHE A 108 2.86 12.67 5.30
N SER A 109 3.97 11.93 5.40
CA SER A 109 4.64 11.64 6.66
C SER A 109 5.08 12.89 7.44
N THR A 110 5.48 13.95 6.74
CA THR A 110 5.90 15.22 7.33
C THR A 110 4.80 16.27 7.37
N THR A 111 3.71 16.08 6.61
CA THR A 111 2.61 17.04 6.49
C THR A 111 1.48 16.76 7.48
N LEU A 112 1.20 15.47 7.73
CA LEU A 112 0.15 15.01 8.63
C LEU A 112 0.75 14.28 9.83
N SER A 113 0.28 14.61 11.02
CA SER A 113 0.56 13.84 12.23
C SER A 113 -0.06 12.43 12.12
N HIS A 114 0.37 11.49 12.96
CA HIS A 114 -0.23 10.16 13.04
C HIS A 114 -1.75 10.25 13.28
N ALA A 115 -2.20 11.06 14.25
CA ALA A 115 -3.62 11.25 14.52
C ALA A 115 -4.39 11.76 13.29
N GLN A 116 -3.86 12.75 12.57
CA GLN A 116 -4.50 13.27 11.36
C GLN A 116 -4.56 12.22 10.23
N ARG A 117 -3.57 11.33 10.14
CA ARG A 117 -3.62 10.21 9.18
C ARG A 117 -4.72 9.23 9.55
N LEU A 118 -4.86 8.88 10.83
CA LEU A 118 -5.97 8.02 11.27
C LEU A 118 -7.33 8.68 11.07
N ASP A 119 -7.45 9.98 11.34
CA ASP A 119 -8.68 10.75 11.12
C ASP A 119 -9.09 10.71 9.64
N VAL A 120 -8.18 11.00 8.72
CA VAL A 120 -8.50 10.99 7.29
C VAL A 120 -8.79 9.57 6.77
N ILE A 121 -8.15 8.53 7.31
CA ILE A 121 -8.49 7.13 7.03
C ILE A 121 -9.93 6.83 7.46
N ALA A 122 -10.31 7.24 8.67
CA ALA A 122 -11.68 7.09 9.15
C ALA A 122 -12.69 7.79 8.22
N TYR A 123 -12.36 8.96 7.70
CA TYR A 123 -13.22 9.67 6.73
C TYR A 123 -13.26 8.96 5.37
N ILE A 124 -12.12 8.54 4.82
CA ILE A 124 -12.06 7.80 3.54
C ILE A 124 -12.94 6.54 3.60
N LYS A 125 -12.95 5.84 4.72
CA LYS A 125 -13.79 4.65 4.93
C LYS A 125 -15.29 4.95 4.85
N THR A 126 -15.72 6.18 5.10
CA THR A 126 -17.16 6.56 4.98
C THR A 126 -17.65 6.61 3.53
N PHE A 127 -16.77 6.69 2.54
CA PHE A 127 -17.19 6.69 1.14
C PHE A 127 -17.71 5.34 0.66
N SER A 128 -17.32 4.22 1.28
CA SER A 128 -17.77 2.90 0.89
C SER A 128 -18.57 2.20 1.99
N PRO A 129 -19.79 1.72 1.64
CA PRO A 129 -20.62 0.96 2.60
C PRO A 129 -19.95 -0.34 3.06
N ARG A 130 -18.99 -0.87 2.31
CA ARG A 130 -18.27 -2.09 2.68
C ARG A 130 -17.59 -1.98 4.04
N PHE A 131 -17.01 -0.84 4.37
CA PHE A 131 -16.36 -0.64 5.67
C PHE A 131 -17.33 -0.66 6.87
N ALA A 132 -18.63 -0.45 6.63
CA ALA A 132 -19.66 -0.56 7.66
C ALA A 132 -20.13 -2.00 7.86
N THR A 133 -20.03 -2.85 6.85
CA THR A 133 -20.61 -4.21 6.82
C THR A 133 -19.58 -5.32 6.80
N GLU A 134 -18.39 -5.05 6.34
CA GLU A 134 -17.29 -6.01 6.19
C GLU A 134 -16.12 -5.65 7.12
N LYS A 135 -15.34 -6.66 7.46
CA LYS A 135 -14.03 -6.49 8.12
C LYS A 135 -12.93 -6.97 7.19
N PRO A 136 -11.72 -6.35 7.24
CA PRO A 136 -10.56 -6.89 6.55
C PRO A 136 -10.33 -8.35 6.95
N GLU A 137 -10.07 -9.21 5.99
CA GLU A 137 -9.63 -10.56 6.27
C GLU A 137 -8.23 -10.57 6.92
N PRO A 138 -7.81 -11.68 7.53
CA PRO A 138 -6.46 -11.82 8.04
C PRO A 138 -5.40 -11.51 6.97
N THR A 139 -4.33 -10.87 7.38
CA THR A 139 -3.24 -10.52 6.46
C THR A 139 -2.58 -11.76 5.86
N ILE A 140 -2.18 -11.65 4.60
CA ILE A 140 -1.45 -12.69 3.88
C ILE A 140 -0.18 -13.05 4.66
N THR A 141 -0.03 -14.32 5.02
CA THR A 141 1.18 -14.85 5.62
C THR A 141 2.25 -15.01 4.53
N ILE A 142 3.39 -14.38 4.74
CA ILE A 142 4.53 -14.48 3.83
C ILE A 142 5.58 -15.38 4.48
N PRO A 143 5.96 -16.50 3.82
CA PRO A 143 7.04 -17.34 4.31
C PRO A 143 8.37 -16.56 4.36
N PRO A 144 9.33 -16.98 5.19
CA PRO A 144 10.67 -16.39 5.18
C PRO A 144 11.29 -16.40 3.80
N GLU A 145 11.94 -15.29 3.44
CA GLU A 145 12.65 -15.17 2.16
C GLU A 145 13.87 -16.12 2.13
N PRO A 146 13.96 -17.02 1.13
CA PRO A 146 15.12 -17.87 0.96
C PRO A 146 16.32 -17.05 0.45
N PRO A 147 17.55 -17.60 0.51
CA PRO A 147 18.72 -16.91 -0.03
C PRO A 147 18.57 -16.60 -1.52
N TYR A 148 18.88 -15.36 -1.89
CA TYR A 148 18.99 -14.95 -3.29
C TYR A 148 20.17 -15.65 -3.96
N THR A 149 19.94 -16.32 -5.08
CA THR A 149 20.94 -17.05 -5.85
C THR A 149 20.69 -16.92 -7.35
N GLU A 150 21.74 -17.10 -8.17
CA GLU A 150 21.56 -17.15 -9.64
C GLU A 150 20.55 -18.24 -10.04
N LYS A 151 20.56 -19.38 -9.40
CA LYS A 151 19.60 -20.47 -9.65
C LYS A 151 18.16 -20.08 -9.31
N SER A 152 17.95 -19.29 -8.25
CA SER A 152 16.58 -18.80 -7.94
C SER A 152 16.12 -17.79 -8.96
N VAL A 153 17.00 -16.95 -9.50
CA VAL A 153 16.71 -16.03 -10.59
C VAL A 153 16.35 -16.79 -11.88
N GLU A 154 17.11 -17.82 -12.25
CA GLU A 154 16.83 -18.67 -13.42
C GLU A 154 15.46 -19.36 -13.30
N ARG A 155 15.15 -19.94 -12.13
CA ARG A 155 13.82 -20.53 -11.88
C ARG A 155 12.71 -19.47 -11.92
N GLY A 156 12.97 -18.29 -11.35
CA GLY A 156 12.04 -17.18 -11.40
C GLY A 156 11.73 -16.69 -12.80
N ALA A 157 12.72 -16.66 -13.69
CA ALA A 157 12.50 -16.39 -15.12
C ALA A 157 11.56 -17.42 -15.76
N ALA A 158 11.74 -18.71 -15.44
CA ALA A 158 10.84 -19.76 -15.92
C ALA A 158 9.40 -19.60 -15.34
N VAL A 159 9.27 -19.19 -14.07
CA VAL A 159 7.98 -18.89 -13.45
C VAL A 159 7.31 -17.68 -14.12
N TYR A 160 8.07 -16.64 -14.44
CA TYR A 160 7.59 -15.45 -15.17
C TYR A 160 6.95 -15.84 -16.51
N GLN A 161 7.58 -16.72 -17.28
CA GLN A 161 7.03 -17.24 -18.51
C GLN A 161 5.84 -18.19 -18.27
N LYS A 162 5.93 -19.09 -17.28
CA LYS A 162 4.85 -20.03 -16.93
C LYS A 162 3.52 -19.33 -16.67
N PHE A 163 3.55 -18.19 -15.99
CA PHE A 163 2.36 -17.42 -15.64
C PHE A 163 2.03 -16.30 -16.64
N ASN A 164 2.69 -16.27 -17.80
CA ASN A 164 2.47 -15.30 -18.87
C ASN A 164 2.62 -13.82 -18.41
N CYS A 165 3.50 -13.53 -17.47
CA CYS A 165 3.74 -12.18 -16.97
C CYS A 165 4.21 -11.25 -18.10
N SER A 166 4.96 -11.79 -19.07
CA SER A 166 5.47 -11.06 -20.24
C SER A 166 4.37 -10.51 -21.15
N GLN A 167 3.15 -11.07 -21.12
CA GLN A 167 2.05 -10.54 -21.92
C GLN A 167 1.70 -9.09 -21.59
N CYS A 168 1.87 -8.71 -20.34
CA CYS A 168 1.66 -7.33 -19.88
C CYS A 168 2.98 -6.62 -19.61
N HIS A 169 3.91 -7.29 -18.90
CA HIS A 169 5.14 -6.65 -18.43
C HIS A 169 6.29 -6.69 -19.44
N GLY A 170 6.13 -7.36 -20.59
CA GLY A 170 7.21 -7.55 -21.57
C GLY A 170 8.22 -8.63 -21.17
N ASP A 171 9.01 -9.11 -22.12
CA ASP A 171 10.02 -10.15 -21.85
C ASP A 171 11.15 -9.66 -20.96
N ALA A 172 11.50 -8.37 -21.05
CA ALA A 172 12.51 -7.71 -20.23
C ALA A 172 11.93 -7.06 -18.97
N GLY A 173 10.61 -7.08 -18.76
CA GLY A 173 9.95 -6.45 -17.63
C GLY A 173 9.76 -4.93 -17.76
N GLU A 174 9.88 -4.37 -18.96
CA GLU A 174 9.80 -2.93 -19.25
C GLU A 174 8.35 -2.39 -19.30
N GLY A 175 7.35 -3.25 -19.09
CA GLY A 175 5.93 -2.86 -19.13
C GLY A 175 5.39 -2.70 -20.55
N ASP A 176 6.04 -3.26 -21.54
CA ASP A 176 5.80 -3.15 -22.98
C ASP A 176 5.27 -4.45 -23.62
N GLY A 177 4.68 -5.31 -22.82
CA GLY A 177 4.12 -6.58 -23.33
C GLY A 177 3.01 -6.37 -24.35
N PRO A 178 2.73 -7.40 -25.17
CA PRO A 178 1.74 -7.30 -26.26
C PRO A 178 0.35 -6.81 -25.87
N SER A 179 -0.04 -7.00 -24.59
CA SER A 179 -1.34 -6.56 -24.06
C SER A 179 -1.25 -5.22 -23.31
N ALA A 180 -0.08 -4.59 -23.20
CA ALA A 180 0.14 -3.45 -22.32
C ALA A 180 -0.73 -2.22 -22.68
N ASP A 181 -0.89 -1.95 -23.97
CA ASP A 181 -1.60 -0.75 -24.45
C ASP A 181 -3.14 -0.86 -24.32
N ASP A 182 -3.67 -2.08 -24.19
CA ASP A 182 -5.12 -2.34 -24.11
C ASP A 182 -5.64 -2.49 -22.68
N LEU A 183 -4.78 -2.34 -21.67
CA LEU A 183 -5.17 -2.56 -20.27
C LEU A 183 -6.02 -1.42 -19.72
N MET A 184 -7.14 -1.80 -19.11
CA MET A 184 -8.04 -0.90 -18.40
C MET A 184 -8.17 -1.33 -16.94
N ASP A 185 -8.38 -0.36 -16.05
CA ASP A 185 -8.81 -0.65 -14.68
C ASP A 185 -10.31 -0.95 -14.62
N ASP A 186 -10.82 -1.36 -13.45
CA ASP A 186 -12.25 -1.71 -13.27
C ASP A 186 -13.21 -0.52 -13.49
N TRP A 187 -12.70 0.70 -13.60
CA TRP A 187 -13.47 1.92 -13.89
C TRP A 187 -13.35 2.38 -15.35
N GLY A 188 -12.66 1.59 -16.19
CA GLY A 188 -12.48 1.90 -17.61
C GLY A 188 -11.40 2.93 -17.90
N ASN A 189 -10.49 3.21 -16.93
CA ASN A 189 -9.37 4.10 -17.19
C ASN A 189 -8.20 3.29 -17.75
N PRO A 190 -7.50 3.80 -18.78
CA PRO A 190 -6.28 3.18 -19.26
C PRO A 190 -5.22 3.09 -18.15
N ILE A 191 -4.58 1.95 -18.06
CA ILE A 191 -3.46 1.73 -17.14
C ILE A 191 -2.29 1.10 -17.89
N VAL A 192 -1.08 1.32 -17.39
CA VAL A 192 0.14 0.72 -17.95
C VAL A 192 0.75 -0.24 -16.92
N PRO A 193 1.24 -1.40 -17.34
CA PRO A 193 2.05 -2.25 -16.48
C PRO A 193 3.28 -1.45 -16.00
N TYR A 194 3.70 -1.74 -14.78
CA TYR A 194 4.86 -1.06 -14.23
C TYR A 194 6.14 -1.59 -14.89
N ASP A 195 7.04 -0.67 -15.24
CA ASP A 195 8.39 -1.00 -15.69
C ASP A 195 9.21 -1.51 -14.50
N LEU A 196 9.43 -2.81 -14.45
CA LEU A 196 10.12 -3.50 -13.36
C LEU A 196 11.62 -3.23 -13.37
N THR A 197 12.16 -2.66 -14.46
CA THR A 197 13.58 -2.32 -14.60
C THR A 197 13.93 -0.97 -13.96
N GLU A 198 12.95 -0.10 -13.66
CA GLU A 198 13.18 1.18 -13.00
C GLU A 198 13.67 1.05 -11.54
N GLY A 199 13.44 -0.08 -10.91
CA GLY A 199 14.03 -0.43 -9.63
C GLY A 199 13.29 -0.03 -8.38
N HIS A 200 12.31 0.84 -8.46
CA HIS A 200 11.47 1.21 -7.33
C HIS A 200 10.02 0.81 -7.60
N ILE A 201 9.49 -0.10 -6.80
CA ILE A 201 8.14 -0.62 -6.97
C ILE A 201 7.16 0.18 -6.12
N LYS A 202 5.99 0.51 -6.69
CA LYS A 202 4.95 1.34 -6.02
C LYS A 202 4.53 0.83 -4.65
N CYS A 203 4.58 -0.49 -4.43
CA CYS A 203 4.23 -1.13 -3.15
C CYS A 203 5.39 -1.19 -2.14
N GLY A 204 6.58 -0.73 -2.54
CA GLY A 204 7.84 -0.87 -1.80
C GLY A 204 8.68 -2.05 -2.27
N ASP A 205 9.99 -1.86 -2.25
CA ASP A 205 10.99 -2.66 -2.97
C ASP A 205 11.39 -3.95 -2.26
N SER A 206 10.94 -4.19 -1.02
CA SER A 206 11.32 -5.40 -0.29
C SER A 206 10.72 -6.66 -0.92
N GLY A 207 11.46 -7.77 -0.86
CA GLY A 207 10.98 -9.08 -1.33
C GLY A 207 9.59 -9.43 -0.80
N PRO A 208 9.30 -9.29 0.51
CA PRO A 208 7.96 -9.52 1.04
C PRO A 208 6.86 -8.64 0.44
N ASN A 209 7.14 -7.41 0.05
CA ASN A 209 6.16 -6.55 -0.61
C ASN A 209 5.87 -7.02 -2.04
N ILE A 210 6.91 -7.39 -2.79
CA ILE A 210 6.77 -7.95 -4.14
C ILE A 210 6.01 -9.27 -4.10
N TYR A 211 6.39 -10.18 -3.16
CA TYR A 211 5.71 -11.44 -2.93
C TYR A 211 4.20 -11.24 -2.70
N ARG A 212 3.86 -10.27 -1.84
CA ARG A 212 2.46 -9.95 -1.51
C ARG A 212 1.65 -9.53 -2.74
N VAL A 213 2.27 -8.83 -3.70
CA VAL A 213 1.58 -8.43 -4.94
C VAL A 213 1.14 -9.63 -5.75
N PHE A 214 1.96 -10.69 -5.86
CA PHE A 214 1.57 -11.91 -6.58
C PHE A 214 0.45 -12.65 -5.86
N ILE A 215 0.55 -12.78 -4.54
CA ILE A 215 -0.44 -13.51 -3.75
C ILE A 215 -1.73 -12.71 -3.61
N GLY A 216 -1.66 -11.41 -3.38
CA GLY A 216 -2.84 -10.57 -3.19
C GLY A 216 -3.47 -10.06 -4.49
N GLY A 217 -2.73 -10.01 -5.57
CA GLY A 217 -3.11 -9.26 -6.75
C GLY A 217 -3.26 -7.76 -6.47
N LEU A 218 -3.61 -6.99 -7.49
CA LEU A 218 -3.87 -5.57 -7.40
C LEU A 218 -5.33 -5.27 -7.69
N ASN A 219 -6.19 -5.26 -6.66
CA ASN A 219 -7.63 -5.07 -6.81
C ASN A 219 -7.96 -3.82 -7.65
N GLY A 220 -8.92 -3.95 -8.55
CA GLY A 220 -9.31 -2.91 -9.49
C GLY A 220 -8.36 -2.76 -10.68
N THR A 221 -7.55 -3.77 -10.96
CA THR A 221 -6.66 -3.81 -12.13
C THR A 221 -6.61 -5.22 -12.72
N PRO A 222 -6.16 -5.41 -13.97
CA PRO A 222 -5.96 -6.73 -14.57
C PRO A 222 -4.88 -7.61 -13.91
N MET A 223 -4.06 -7.08 -12.95
CA MET A 223 -3.08 -7.89 -12.24
C MET A 223 -3.76 -8.81 -11.23
N PRO A 224 -3.90 -10.13 -11.53
CA PRO A 224 -4.68 -11.04 -10.69
C PRO A 224 -3.92 -11.48 -9.44
N SER A 225 -4.63 -12.16 -8.54
CA SER A 225 -4.02 -12.97 -7.49
C SER A 225 -3.57 -14.31 -8.07
N PHE A 226 -2.39 -14.77 -7.69
CA PHE A 226 -1.86 -16.10 -8.01
C PHE A 226 -1.87 -17.04 -6.79
N ALA A 227 -2.56 -16.70 -5.71
CA ALA A 227 -2.53 -17.45 -4.45
C ALA A 227 -2.84 -18.94 -4.63
N ASP A 228 -3.79 -19.26 -5.51
CA ASP A 228 -4.25 -20.64 -5.72
C ASP A 228 -3.43 -21.43 -6.76
N SER A 229 -2.48 -20.76 -7.42
CA SER A 229 -1.77 -21.35 -8.57
C SER A 229 -0.26 -21.35 -8.47
N ILE A 230 0.32 -20.48 -7.63
CA ILE A 230 1.78 -20.38 -7.43
C ILE A 230 2.17 -20.99 -6.08
N SER A 231 3.19 -21.84 -6.07
CA SER A 231 3.74 -22.35 -4.82
C SER A 231 4.58 -21.27 -4.11
N PRO A 232 4.80 -21.38 -2.78
CA PRO A 232 5.64 -20.42 -2.05
C PRO A 232 7.06 -20.30 -2.60
N ASP A 233 7.66 -21.41 -3.03
CA ASP A 233 9.01 -21.41 -3.61
C ASP A 233 9.04 -20.72 -4.97
N GLU A 234 8.06 -21.00 -5.85
CA GLU A 234 7.93 -20.32 -7.14
C GLU A 234 7.70 -18.82 -6.97
N ALA A 235 6.91 -18.43 -5.97
CA ALA A 235 6.66 -17.01 -5.69
C ALA A 235 7.94 -16.30 -5.25
N TRP A 236 8.78 -16.94 -4.42
CA TRP A 236 10.08 -16.38 -4.02
C TRP A 236 11.09 -16.36 -5.18
N ASP A 237 11.13 -17.41 -6.00
CA ASP A 237 11.96 -17.42 -7.21
C ASP A 237 11.57 -16.27 -8.16
N LEU A 238 10.26 -16.04 -8.33
CA LEU A 238 9.74 -14.93 -9.14
C LEU A 238 10.13 -13.56 -8.52
N VAL A 239 10.08 -13.40 -7.20
CA VAL A 239 10.57 -12.19 -6.51
C VAL A 239 12.03 -11.94 -6.85
N HIS A 240 12.88 -12.97 -6.76
CA HIS A 240 14.31 -12.86 -7.08
C HIS A 240 14.55 -12.49 -8.54
N PHE A 241 13.76 -13.03 -9.46
CA PHE A 241 13.82 -12.66 -10.87
C PHE A 241 13.45 -11.18 -11.07
N ILE A 242 12.31 -10.71 -10.50
CA ILE A 242 11.91 -9.30 -10.58
C ILE A 242 13.00 -8.37 -9.99
N GLN A 243 13.56 -8.74 -8.85
CA GLN A 243 14.66 -7.99 -8.26
C GLN A 243 15.90 -7.94 -9.17
N SER A 244 16.18 -9.01 -9.92
CA SER A 244 17.31 -9.07 -10.85
C SER A 244 17.19 -8.14 -12.06
N LEU A 245 15.96 -7.77 -12.43
CA LEU A 245 15.70 -6.85 -13.55
C LEU A 245 16.12 -5.41 -13.21
N SER A 246 16.15 -5.08 -11.94
CA SER A 246 16.42 -3.74 -11.47
C SER A 246 17.90 -3.50 -11.16
N PRO A 247 18.48 -2.35 -11.59
CA PRO A 247 19.85 -2.00 -11.23
C PRO A 247 20.01 -1.57 -9.76
N VAL A 248 18.91 -1.28 -9.07
CA VAL A 248 18.91 -0.78 -7.68
C VAL A 248 19.07 -1.93 -6.69
N TYR A 249 18.66 -3.15 -7.07
CA TYR A 249 18.87 -4.31 -6.21
C TYR A 249 20.33 -4.79 -6.35
N PRO A 250 21.11 -4.74 -5.26
CA PRO A 250 22.49 -5.25 -5.31
C PRO A 250 22.43 -6.75 -5.60
N LYS A 251 23.09 -7.18 -6.67
CA LYS A 251 23.16 -8.56 -7.13
C LYS A 251 23.86 -9.55 -6.15
N ASN A 252 24.19 -9.07 -4.95
CA ASN A 252 24.93 -9.81 -3.92
C ASN A 252 24.25 -9.78 -2.54
N LEU A 253 22.93 -9.67 -2.45
CA LEU A 253 22.26 -9.60 -1.16
C LEU A 253 22.07 -10.99 -0.52
N THR A 254 23.02 -11.36 0.33
CA THR A 254 22.72 -12.22 1.48
C THR A 254 22.04 -11.34 2.54
N GLY A 255 20.69 -11.30 2.55
CA GLY A 255 19.89 -10.93 3.71
C GLY A 255 19.97 -9.51 4.29
N GLY A 256 20.26 -8.47 3.49
CA GLY A 256 20.27 -7.08 3.94
C GLY A 256 18.97 -6.33 3.56
N ALA A 257 18.51 -5.42 4.42
CA ALA A 257 17.40 -4.51 4.08
C ALA A 257 17.75 -3.67 2.84
N PRO A 258 16.78 -3.41 1.93
CA PRO A 258 17.03 -2.57 0.76
C PRO A 258 17.48 -1.16 1.19
N PRO A 259 18.35 -0.50 0.38
CA PRO A 259 18.74 0.87 0.66
C PRO A 259 17.52 1.80 0.66
N PRO A 260 17.53 2.87 1.45
CA PRO A 260 16.46 3.86 1.41
C PRO A 260 16.39 4.48 0.01
N PRO A 261 15.19 4.86 -0.46
CA PRO A 261 15.02 5.45 -1.78
C PRO A 261 15.90 6.71 -1.93
N PRO A 262 16.52 6.93 -3.10
CA PRO A 262 17.34 8.11 -3.32
C PRO A 262 16.53 9.37 -3.11
N THR A 263 16.98 10.24 -2.22
CA THR A 263 16.43 11.58 -2.02
C THR A 263 16.70 12.40 -3.27
N GLY A 264 15.74 12.47 -4.19
CA GLY A 264 15.89 13.28 -5.38
C GLY A 264 15.40 12.72 -6.71
N ALA A 265 14.93 11.48 -6.76
CA ALA A 265 14.37 10.91 -8.00
C ALA A 265 12.97 11.51 -8.30
N ARG A 266 12.92 12.81 -8.59
CA ARG A 266 11.83 13.43 -9.34
C ARG A 266 12.26 13.47 -10.81
N ASP A 267 11.35 13.01 -11.72
CA ASP A 267 11.34 13.57 -13.08
C ASP A 267 11.86 12.75 -14.28
N GLN A 268 11.60 11.41 -14.30
CA GLN A 268 11.74 10.73 -15.61
C GLN A 268 10.40 10.33 -16.24
N THR A 269 9.39 10.03 -15.45
CA THR A 269 8.04 9.68 -15.96
C THR A 269 7.37 10.85 -16.68
N ILE A 270 7.59 12.10 -16.20
CA ILE A 270 7.07 13.32 -16.83
C ILE A 270 7.71 13.55 -18.20
N ARG A 271 9.00 13.19 -18.41
CA ARG A 271 9.68 13.39 -19.68
C ARG A 271 9.16 12.47 -20.79
N ARG A 272 8.82 11.22 -20.49
CA ARG A 272 8.25 10.29 -21.49
C ARG A 272 6.84 10.71 -21.92
N THR A 273 6.00 11.16 -21.00
CA THR A 273 4.64 11.65 -21.31
C THR A 273 4.69 12.92 -22.18
N LEU A 274 5.61 13.84 -21.89
CA LEU A 274 5.78 15.05 -22.69
C LEU A 274 6.42 14.78 -24.07
N SER A 275 7.29 13.77 -24.22
CA SER A 275 7.86 13.40 -25.52
C SER A 275 6.83 12.70 -26.43
N ARG A 276 5.89 11.92 -25.87
CA ARG A 276 4.78 11.33 -26.65
C ARG A 276 3.74 12.37 -27.07
N SER A 277 3.43 13.38 -26.23
CA SER A 277 2.51 14.45 -26.60
C SER A 277 3.07 15.43 -27.65
N SER A 278 4.40 15.61 -27.70
CA SER A 278 5.04 16.46 -28.71
C SER A 278 5.14 15.83 -30.10
N SER A 279 5.08 14.49 -30.22
CA SER A 279 5.04 13.81 -31.52
C SER A 279 3.64 13.83 -32.16
N THR A 280 2.57 13.98 -31.37
CA THR A 280 1.19 14.06 -31.88
C THR A 280 0.78 15.50 -32.26
N MET A 281 1.51 16.51 -31.81
CA MET A 281 1.24 17.93 -32.14
C MET A 281 1.89 18.44 -33.43
N LYS A 282 2.64 17.60 -34.17
CA LYS A 282 3.30 18.03 -35.41
C LYS A 282 2.46 17.94 -36.69
N THR A 283 1.21 17.53 -36.62
CA THR A 283 0.35 17.36 -37.81
C THR A 283 -0.82 18.34 -37.94
N SER A 284 -0.96 19.34 -37.06
CA SER A 284 -2.07 20.30 -37.12
C SER A 284 -1.71 21.70 -37.60
N SER A 285 -0.48 21.97 -38.05
CA SER A 285 -0.06 23.31 -38.50
C SER A 285 -0.05 23.50 -40.01
N GLU A 286 -0.53 22.54 -40.81
CA GLU A 286 -0.55 22.66 -42.31
C GLU A 286 -1.93 22.90 -42.93
N MET A 287 -2.94 23.24 -42.16
CA MET A 287 -4.29 23.47 -42.70
C MET A 287 -4.80 24.90 -42.49
N CYS A 288 -3.94 25.90 -42.70
CA CYS A 288 -4.38 27.32 -42.87
C CYS A 288 -3.44 28.04 -43.79
N ARG A 289 -3.37 27.63 -45.07
CA ARG A 289 -3.01 28.48 -46.21
C ARG A 289 -3.72 27.93 -47.44
N GLY A 290 -4.81 28.59 -47.80
CA GLY A 290 -5.57 28.43 -49.00
C GLY A 290 -6.74 29.34 -48.96
#